data_1c38f5c8a0b925a43246aeea7e182042
#
_entry.id   1c38f5c8a0b925a43246aeea7e182042
#
_cell.length_a   1.000
_cell.length_b   1.000
_cell.length_c   1.000
_cell.angle_alpha   90.00
_cell.angle_beta   90.00
_cell.angle_gamma   90.00
#
_symmetry.space_group_name_H-M   'P 1'
#
loop_
_entity.id
_entity.type
_entity.pdbx_description
1 polymer ?
#
loop_
_entity_poly.entity_id
_entity_poly.type
_entity_poly.pdbx_seq_one_letter_code
_entity_poly.pdbx_strand_id
1 'polypeptide(L)'
;SEASLAAANSKKYESAIVGAVEKFSPRLNVKSWGLTTRNVANVVTTAMNAHPEVVYVARYSYLYDQTTGKVVYLKFSYKPNARTEKKQLDAAIAEVNKQINTKNMKPAEIVLAYHEFLTSTVAYDTSGAKEFDPTTGRDHMYDMYGVLVKRSSVCQGYAETMWYFLRKAGVPSGVAT
;
A
#
# COMPACT_ATOMS: atom_id res chain seq x y z
N SER A 1 10.63 19.27 -18.40
CA SER A 1 10.95 17.99 -19.04
C SER A 1 9.82 16.97 -18.80
N GLU A 2 9.66 15.97 -19.67
CA GLU A 2 8.65 14.89 -19.52
C GLU A 2 8.75 14.20 -18.15
N ALA A 3 9.95 14.06 -17.61
CA ALA A 3 10.17 13.45 -16.28
C ALA A 3 9.60 14.31 -15.14
N SER A 4 9.63 15.64 -15.23
CA SER A 4 9.05 16.50 -14.19
C SER A 4 7.52 16.57 -14.25
N LEU A 5 6.94 16.47 -15.45
CA LEU A 5 5.50 16.34 -15.65
C LEU A 5 5.00 14.97 -15.15
N ALA A 6 5.74 13.90 -15.38
CA ALA A 6 5.43 12.56 -14.87
C ALA A 6 5.45 12.52 -13.33
N ALA A 7 6.43 13.16 -12.70
CA ALA A 7 6.51 13.25 -11.25
C ALA A 7 5.41 14.11 -10.63
N ALA A 8 5.04 15.24 -11.25
CA ALA A 8 3.95 16.10 -10.79
C ALA A 8 2.57 15.42 -10.92
N ASN A 9 2.38 14.63 -11.97
CA ASN A 9 1.14 13.89 -12.21
C ASN A 9 1.03 12.63 -11.33
N SER A 10 2.14 12.06 -10.84
CA SER A 10 2.12 10.83 -10.07
C SER A 10 1.33 10.95 -8.76
N LYS A 11 1.48 12.06 -8.03
CA LYS A 11 0.71 12.30 -6.80
C LYS A 11 -0.78 12.48 -7.04
N LYS A 12 -1.16 13.14 -8.14
CA LYS A 12 -2.56 13.31 -8.53
C LYS A 12 -3.20 11.96 -8.87
N TYR A 13 -2.49 11.14 -9.63
CA TYR A 13 -2.98 9.82 -10.01
C TYR A 13 -2.99 8.86 -8.82
N GLU A 14 -2.01 8.93 -7.95
CA GLU A 14 -1.94 8.19 -6.69
C GLU A 14 -3.22 8.37 -5.85
N SER A 15 -3.60 9.62 -5.56
CA SER A 15 -4.82 9.92 -4.78
C SER A 15 -6.09 9.37 -5.44
N ALA A 16 -6.21 9.47 -6.76
CA ALA A 16 -7.36 8.96 -7.48
C ALA A 16 -7.43 7.42 -7.48
N ILE A 17 -6.30 6.76 -7.69
CA ILE A 17 -6.20 5.28 -7.64
C ILE A 17 -6.54 4.77 -6.24
N VAL A 18 -5.91 5.33 -5.22
CA VAL A 18 -6.15 4.93 -3.82
C VAL A 18 -7.58 5.20 -3.42
N GLY A 19 -8.14 6.37 -3.76
CA GLY A 19 -9.54 6.69 -3.51
C GLY A 19 -10.52 5.72 -4.17
N ALA A 20 -10.21 5.23 -5.37
CA ALA A 20 -11.02 4.23 -6.06
C ALA A 20 -10.98 2.86 -5.34
N VAL A 21 -9.78 2.37 -4.98
CA VAL A 21 -9.64 1.06 -4.32
C VAL A 21 -10.17 1.07 -2.90
N GLU A 22 -10.05 2.17 -2.16
CA GLU A 22 -10.64 2.32 -0.81
C GLU A 22 -12.17 2.22 -0.82
N LYS A 23 -12.80 2.61 -1.91
CA LYS A 23 -14.26 2.48 -2.13
C LYS A 23 -14.65 1.17 -2.81
N PHE A 24 -13.70 0.28 -3.04
CA PHE A 24 -13.91 -0.99 -3.77
C PHE A 24 -14.51 -0.78 -5.16
N SER A 25 -14.13 0.32 -5.84
CA SER A 25 -14.55 0.57 -7.21
C SER A 25 -13.99 -0.48 -8.15
N PRO A 26 -14.81 -1.10 -9.03
CA PRO A 26 -14.32 -2.12 -9.96
C PRO A 26 -13.51 -1.51 -11.10
N ARG A 27 -13.65 -0.22 -11.35
CA ARG A 27 -12.94 0.51 -12.41
C ARG A 27 -12.78 1.98 -12.09
N LEU A 28 -11.78 2.59 -12.70
CA LEU A 28 -11.49 4.02 -12.65
C LEU A 28 -11.28 4.55 -14.06
N ASN A 29 -12.03 5.59 -14.44
CA ASN A 29 -11.84 6.25 -15.73
C ASN A 29 -10.56 7.11 -15.68
N VAL A 30 -9.61 6.80 -16.55
CA VAL A 30 -8.32 7.49 -16.64
C VAL A 30 -8.06 8.07 -18.04
N LYS A 31 -9.08 8.16 -18.87
CA LYS A 31 -8.97 8.62 -20.26
C LYS A 31 -8.28 9.99 -20.37
N SER A 32 -8.59 10.89 -19.45
CA SER A 32 -8.02 12.25 -19.44
C SER A 32 -6.57 12.31 -18.93
N TRP A 33 -6.00 11.20 -18.40
CA TRP A 33 -4.65 11.19 -17.85
C TRP A 33 -3.56 11.06 -18.91
N GLY A 34 -3.93 10.64 -20.11
CA GLY A 34 -2.98 10.46 -21.21
C GLY A 34 -2.03 9.25 -21.00
N LEU A 35 -2.39 8.32 -20.13
CA LEU A 35 -1.60 7.10 -19.93
C LEU A 35 -1.60 6.22 -21.17
N THR A 36 -0.51 5.53 -21.36
CA THR A 36 -0.31 4.56 -22.46
C THR A 36 -0.01 3.19 -21.90
N THR A 37 -0.08 2.16 -22.74
CA THR A 37 0.32 0.79 -22.39
C THR A 37 1.78 0.70 -21.92
N ARG A 38 2.62 1.69 -22.24
CA ARG A 38 4.04 1.74 -21.85
C ARG A 38 4.27 2.25 -20.43
N ASN A 39 3.39 3.13 -19.92
CA ASN A 39 3.62 3.80 -18.63
C ASN A 39 2.57 3.47 -17.56
N VAL A 40 1.44 2.89 -17.91
CA VAL A 40 0.34 2.60 -16.97
C VAL A 40 0.78 1.70 -15.81
N ALA A 41 1.58 0.67 -16.09
CA ALA A 41 2.05 -0.24 -15.05
C ALA A 41 2.91 0.49 -14.01
N ASN A 42 3.80 1.37 -14.45
CA ASN A 42 4.64 2.16 -13.56
C ASN A 42 3.80 3.10 -12.67
N VAL A 43 2.80 3.75 -13.25
CA VAL A 43 1.90 4.64 -12.51
C VAL A 43 1.12 3.89 -11.43
N VAL A 44 0.53 2.75 -11.77
CA VAL A 44 -0.23 1.94 -10.81
C VAL A 44 0.67 1.36 -9.72
N THR A 45 1.81 0.78 -10.11
CA THR A 45 2.77 0.21 -9.14
C THR A 45 3.30 1.26 -8.19
N THR A 46 3.66 2.43 -8.69
CA THR A 46 4.11 3.55 -7.85
C THR A 46 3.04 3.97 -6.84
N ALA A 47 1.79 4.10 -7.28
CA ALA A 47 0.67 4.43 -6.40
C ALA A 47 0.46 3.37 -5.32
N MET A 48 0.45 2.10 -5.69
CA MET A 48 0.23 1.00 -4.75
C MET A 48 1.40 0.84 -3.76
N ASN A 49 2.64 1.00 -4.22
CA ASN A 49 3.82 0.93 -3.34
C ASN A 49 3.87 2.09 -2.34
N ALA A 50 3.30 3.24 -2.67
CA ALA A 50 3.18 4.36 -1.74
C ALA A 50 2.12 4.16 -0.65
N HIS A 51 1.27 3.12 -0.76
CA HIS A 51 0.17 2.84 0.15
C HIS A 51 0.17 1.39 0.64
N PRO A 52 1.11 1.01 1.51
CA PRO A 52 1.20 -0.36 2.04
C PRO A 52 -0.02 -0.80 2.85
N GLU A 53 -0.85 0.13 3.29
CA GLU A 53 -2.14 -0.15 3.93
C GLU A 53 -3.18 -0.75 2.98
N VAL A 54 -3.00 -0.62 1.69
CA VAL A 54 -3.89 -1.21 0.68
C VAL A 54 -3.48 -2.66 0.44
N VAL A 55 -3.97 -3.56 1.30
CA VAL A 55 -3.61 -5.00 1.29
C VAL A 55 -4.66 -5.89 0.63
N TYR A 56 -5.77 -5.33 0.20
CA TYR A 56 -6.98 -6.05 -0.19
C TYR A 56 -7.24 -6.09 -1.70
N VAL A 57 -6.41 -5.44 -2.51
CA VAL A 57 -6.47 -5.52 -3.97
C VAL A 57 -5.77 -6.80 -4.43
N ALA A 58 -6.50 -7.66 -5.15
CA ALA A 58 -5.94 -8.91 -5.68
C ALA A 58 -5.15 -8.67 -6.97
N ARG A 59 -5.73 -7.92 -7.90
CA ARG A 59 -5.12 -7.62 -9.21
C ARG A 59 -5.65 -6.31 -9.76
N TYR A 60 -4.89 -5.74 -10.69
CA TYR A 60 -5.38 -4.72 -11.60
C TYR A 60 -5.16 -5.13 -13.06
N SER A 61 -5.96 -4.57 -13.93
CA SER A 61 -5.81 -4.61 -15.38
C SER A 61 -6.23 -3.26 -15.97
N TYR A 62 -6.10 -3.09 -17.26
CA TYR A 62 -6.51 -1.87 -17.92
C TYR A 62 -7.14 -2.13 -19.28
N LEU A 63 -8.02 -1.23 -19.68
CA LEU A 63 -8.57 -1.17 -21.03
C LEU A 63 -7.93 0.01 -21.77
N TYR A 64 -7.53 -0.22 -22.99
CA TYR A 64 -6.92 0.80 -23.83
C TYR A 64 -7.52 0.82 -25.23
N ASP A 65 -7.45 1.96 -25.87
CA ASP A 65 -7.80 2.14 -27.27
C ASP A 65 -6.70 1.54 -28.14
N GLN A 66 -7.04 0.54 -28.96
CA GLN A 66 -6.06 -0.15 -29.81
C GLN A 66 -5.47 0.75 -30.91
N THR A 67 -6.21 1.77 -31.34
CA THR A 67 -5.76 2.69 -32.40
C THR A 67 -4.73 3.67 -31.87
N THR A 68 -4.94 4.18 -30.64
CA THR A 68 -4.10 5.23 -30.05
C THR A 68 -3.10 4.70 -29.02
N GLY A 69 -3.29 3.49 -28.50
CA GLY A 69 -2.53 2.92 -27.39
C GLY A 69 -2.80 3.60 -26.04
N LYS A 70 -3.79 4.49 -25.99
CA LYS A 70 -4.14 5.24 -24.76
C LYS A 70 -5.04 4.44 -23.85
N VAL A 71 -4.70 4.43 -22.56
CA VAL A 71 -5.49 3.76 -21.52
C VAL A 71 -6.74 4.56 -21.20
N VAL A 72 -7.87 3.88 -21.16
CA VAL A 72 -9.20 4.48 -20.90
C VAL A 72 -9.67 4.18 -19.47
N TYR A 73 -9.52 2.95 -19.03
CA TYR A 73 -9.93 2.50 -17.70
C TYR A 73 -8.85 1.68 -17.02
N LEU A 74 -8.68 1.90 -15.72
CA LEU A 74 -8.09 0.91 -14.82
C LEU A 74 -9.21 0.05 -14.25
N LYS A 75 -8.96 -1.25 -14.13
CA LYS A 75 -9.90 -2.22 -13.54
C LYS A 75 -9.22 -2.86 -12.33
N PHE A 76 -9.96 -2.99 -11.24
CA PHE A 76 -9.47 -3.58 -10.00
C PHE A 76 -10.32 -4.80 -9.63
N SER A 77 -9.66 -5.85 -9.18
CA SER A 77 -10.30 -6.97 -8.50
C SER A 77 -9.78 -7.06 -7.07
N TYR A 78 -10.66 -7.48 -6.18
CA TYR A 78 -10.40 -7.48 -4.75
C TYR A 78 -10.36 -8.91 -4.23
N LYS A 79 -9.64 -9.11 -3.13
CA LYS A 79 -9.61 -10.39 -2.42
C LYS A 79 -11.00 -10.73 -1.89
N PRO A 80 -11.35 -12.02 -1.70
CA PRO A 80 -12.68 -12.41 -1.21
C PRO A 80 -13.10 -11.72 0.10
N ASN A 81 -12.15 -11.51 1.01
CA ASN A 81 -12.39 -10.90 2.32
C ASN A 81 -11.95 -9.41 2.39
N ALA A 82 -11.84 -8.74 1.27
CA ALA A 82 -11.26 -7.40 1.16
C ALA A 82 -11.87 -6.38 2.12
N ARG A 83 -13.20 -6.34 2.23
CA ARG A 83 -13.90 -5.39 3.12
C ARG A 83 -13.62 -5.67 4.58
N THR A 84 -13.61 -6.94 4.97
CA THR A 84 -13.28 -7.37 6.34
C THR A 84 -11.82 -7.06 6.66
N GLU A 85 -10.90 -7.38 5.77
CA GLU A 85 -9.47 -7.10 5.94
C GLU A 85 -9.19 -5.61 6.08
N LYS A 86 -9.80 -4.77 5.24
CA LYS A 86 -9.69 -3.30 5.34
C LYS A 86 -10.17 -2.82 6.70
N LYS A 87 -11.34 -3.26 7.14
CA LYS A 87 -11.91 -2.86 8.43
C LYS A 87 -11.03 -3.27 9.61
N GLN A 88 -10.49 -4.49 9.59
CA GLN A 88 -9.61 -4.98 10.65
C GLN A 88 -8.29 -4.22 10.68
N LEU A 89 -7.70 -3.94 9.51
CA LEU A 89 -6.45 -3.18 9.43
C LEU A 89 -6.65 -1.73 9.86
N ASP A 90 -7.71 -1.07 9.41
CA ASP A 90 -8.05 0.30 9.82
C ASP A 90 -8.21 0.41 11.35
N ALA A 91 -8.88 -0.58 11.96
CA ALA A 91 -9.03 -0.65 13.43
C ALA A 91 -7.69 -0.87 14.14
N ALA A 92 -6.83 -1.73 13.60
CA ALA A 92 -5.50 -1.98 14.15
C ALA A 92 -4.59 -0.74 14.06
N ILE A 93 -4.63 -0.01 12.95
CA ILE A 93 -3.91 1.27 12.79
C ILE A 93 -4.42 2.31 13.80
N ALA A 94 -5.73 2.42 13.97
CA ALA A 94 -6.32 3.34 14.96
C ALA A 94 -5.87 3.00 16.38
N GLU A 95 -5.74 1.73 16.72
CA GLU A 95 -5.26 1.29 18.03
C GLU A 95 -3.78 1.65 18.25
N VAL A 96 -2.92 1.48 17.25
CA VAL A 96 -1.52 1.92 17.31
C VAL A 96 -1.44 3.43 17.55
N ASN A 97 -2.25 4.21 16.82
CA ASN A 97 -2.28 5.67 16.98
C ASN A 97 -2.76 6.14 18.36
N LYS A 98 -3.57 5.33 19.06
CA LYS A 98 -3.92 5.60 20.46
C LYS A 98 -2.76 5.32 21.41
N GLN A 99 -1.99 4.28 21.17
CA GLN A 99 -0.88 3.88 22.04
C GLN A 99 0.36 4.75 21.83
N ILE A 100 0.60 5.24 20.62
CA ILE A 100 1.78 6.04 20.28
C ILE A 100 1.34 7.41 19.79
N ASN A 101 1.44 8.40 20.68
CA ASN A 101 1.18 9.80 20.36
C ASN A 101 2.51 10.51 20.02
N THR A 102 2.74 10.78 18.74
CA THR A 102 4.00 11.35 18.25
C THR A 102 4.07 12.88 18.30
N LYS A 103 3.03 13.55 18.74
CA LYS A 103 2.85 15.02 18.63
C LYS A 103 4.03 15.86 19.18
N ASN A 104 4.66 15.42 20.27
CA ASN A 104 5.76 16.14 20.92
C ASN A 104 7.08 15.35 20.89
N MET A 105 7.18 14.33 20.04
CA MET A 105 8.36 13.49 19.91
C MET A 105 9.32 14.02 18.87
N LYS A 106 10.62 13.89 19.15
CA LYS A 106 11.68 14.10 18.16
C LYS A 106 11.70 12.91 17.15
N PRO A 107 12.24 13.07 15.94
CA PRO A 107 12.31 11.99 14.95
C PRO A 107 12.91 10.68 15.48
N ALA A 108 13.99 10.75 16.25
CA ALA A 108 14.61 9.56 16.84
C ALA A 108 13.70 8.86 17.85
N GLU A 109 12.94 9.62 18.64
CA GLU A 109 11.97 9.08 19.60
C GLU A 109 10.80 8.40 18.89
N ILE A 110 10.34 8.95 17.77
CA ILE A 110 9.28 8.36 16.93
C ILE A 110 9.74 7.03 16.35
N VAL A 111 10.94 6.97 15.79
CA VAL A 111 11.53 5.73 15.25
C VAL A 111 11.61 4.66 16.33
N LEU A 112 12.12 5.02 17.52
CA LEU A 112 12.26 4.08 18.63
C LEU A 112 10.90 3.57 19.12
N ALA A 113 9.90 4.44 19.24
CA ALA A 113 8.57 4.08 19.73
C ALA A 113 7.90 3.03 18.81
N TYR A 114 7.94 3.24 17.50
CA TYR A 114 7.38 2.25 16.55
C TYR A 114 8.21 0.98 16.48
N HIS A 115 9.53 1.08 16.53
CA HIS A 115 10.40 -0.09 16.55
C HIS A 115 10.13 -0.96 17.79
N GLU A 116 10.08 -0.39 18.97
CA GLU A 116 9.77 -1.12 20.22
C GLU A 116 8.36 -1.73 20.17
N PHE A 117 7.36 -1.00 19.66
CA PHE A 117 6.02 -1.53 19.48
C PHE A 117 6.02 -2.77 18.60
N LEU A 118 6.65 -2.71 17.42
CA LEU A 118 6.67 -3.81 16.48
C LEU A 118 7.45 -5.02 17.02
N THR A 119 8.62 -4.81 17.60
CA THR A 119 9.44 -5.91 18.11
C THR A 119 8.86 -6.60 19.34
N SER A 120 8.05 -5.88 20.12
CA SER A 120 7.39 -6.44 21.32
C SER A 120 6.05 -7.11 21.04
N THR A 121 5.38 -6.77 19.93
CA THR A 121 4.00 -7.23 19.67
C THR A 121 3.85 -8.15 18.46
N VAL A 122 4.88 -8.25 17.61
CA VAL A 122 4.84 -9.02 16.37
C VAL A 122 5.90 -10.11 16.39
N ALA A 123 5.48 -11.36 16.14
CA ALA A 123 6.41 -12.49 16.00
C ALA A 123 7.01 -12.52 14.58
N TYR A 124 8.30 -12.89 14.48
CA TYR A 124 8.89 -13.13 13.17
C TYR A 124 8.40 -14.48 12.62
N ASP A 125 7.87 -14.47 11.41
CA ASP A 125 7.36 -15.68 10.77
C ASP A 125 8.49 -16.48 10.14
N THR A 126 8.74 -17.66 10.69
CA THR A 126 9.75 -18.60 10.22
C THR A 126 9.18 -19.71 9.33
N SER A 127 7.85 -19.74 9.13
CA SER A 127 7.18 -20.80 8.36
C SER A 127 7.49 -20.76 6.86
N GLY A 128 8.03 -19.64 6.37
CA GLY A 128 8.39 -19.47 4.98
C GLY A 128 7.19 -19.29 4.05
N ALA A 129 7.41 -19.47 2.75
CA ALA A 129 6.43 -19.18 1.69
C ALA A 129 5.26 -20.19 1.58
N LYS A 130 4.98 -20.99 2.61
CA LYS A 130 3.92 -22.03 2.56
C LYS A 130 2.51 -21.46 2.42
N GLU A 131 2.30 -20.20 2.79
CA GLU A 131 1.00 -19.53 2.72
C GLU A 131 0.85 -18.62 1.49
N PHE A 132 1.82 -18.59 0.58
CA PHE A 132 1.71 -17.78 -0.62
C PHE A 132 0.65 -18.33 -1.56
N ASP A 133 -0.37 -17.54 -1.81
CA ASP A 133 -1.43 -17.83 -2.77
C ASP A 133 -1.39 -16.82 -3.93
N PRO A 134 -0.84 -17.20 -5.08
CA PRO A 134 -0.75 -16.29 -6.23
C PRO A 134 -2.11 -15.95 -6.85
N THR A 135 -3.17 -16.68 -6.51
CA THR A 135 -4.52 -16.41 -7.05
C THR A 135 -5.24 -15.29 -6.32
N THR A 136 -4.92 -15.08 -5.05
CA THR A 136 -5.51 -14.03 -4.20
C THR A 136 -4.65 -12.77 -4.10
N GLY A 137 -3.48 -12.78 -4.74
CA GLY A 137 -2.52 -11.69 -4.73
C GLY A 137 -1.46 -11.86 -3.65
N ARG A 138 -1.11 -10.76 -2.96
CA ARG A 138 -0.04 -10.75 -1.96
C ARG A 138 -0.44 -11.49 -0.69
N ASP A 139 0.47 -12.35 -0.21
CA ASP A 139 0.34 -13.01 1.08
C ASP A 139 0.54 -12.02 2.24
N HIS A 140 -0.25 -12.19 3.30
CA HIS A 140 -0.21 -11.33 4.48
C HIS A 140 1.10 -11.39 5.28
N MET A 141 1.92 -12.41 5.12
CA MET A 141 3.24 -12.45 5.78
C MET A 141 4.20 -11.36 5.29
N TYR A 142 3.91 -10.73 4.15
CA TYR A 142 4.72 -9.67 3.54
C TYR A 142 4.13 -8.27 3.68
N ASP A 143 3.00 -8.10 4.37
CA ASP A 143 2.26 -6.85 4.40
C ASP A 143 1.86 -6.38 5.81
N MET A 144 1.29 -5.19 5.88
CA MET A 144 0.85 -4.57 7.14
C MET A 144 -0.26 -5.35 7.85
N TYR A 145 -1.11 -6.07 7.13
CA TYR A 145 -2.16 -6.88 7.75
C TYR A 145 -1.57 -8.03 8.56
N GLY A 146 -0.55 -8.71 8.03
CA GLY A 146 0.20 -9.72 8.77
C GLY A 146 0.81 -9.16 10.05
N VAL A 147 1.41 -7.98 9.97
CA VAL A 147 2.04 -7.31 11.11
C VAL A 147 1.03 -6.88 12.17
N LEU A 148 -0.01 -6.14 11.78
CA LEU A 148 -0.88 -5.46 12.73
C LEU A 148 -2.11 -6.27 13.14
N VAL A 149 -2.60 -7.16 12.30
CA VAL A 149 -3.80 -7.97 12.57
C VAL A 149 -3.42 -9.39 12.99
N LYS A 150 -2.59 -10.07 12.20
CA LYS A 150 -2.14 -11.44 12.51
C LYS A 150 -1.03 -11.51 13.54
N ARG A 151 -0.29 -10.40 13.76
CA ARG A 151 0.86 -10.31 14.67
C ARG A 151 2.01 -11.26 14.31
N SER A 152 2.13 -11.59 13.03
CA SER A 152 3.19 -12.43 12.48
C SER A 152 3.56 -11.96 11.08
N SER A 153 4.83 -11.80 10.80
CA SER A 153 5.31 -11.30 9.51
C SER A 153 6.78 -11.60 9.30
N VAL A 154 7.26 -11.39 8.08
CA VAL A 154 8.69 -11.37 7.73
C VAL A 154 9.18 -9.92 7.58
N CYS A 155 10.48 -9.74 7.31
CA CYS A 155 11.14 -8.43 7.26
C CYS A 155 10.43 -7.38 6.37
N GLN A 156 9.88 -7.79 5.24
CA GLN A 156 9.19 -6.86 4.33
C GLN A 156 7.93 -6.25 4.97
N GLY A 157 7.11 -7.06 5.65
CA GLY A 157 5.93 -6.57 6.38
C GLY A 157 6.31 -5.58 7.48
N TYR A 158 7.35 -5.88 8.25
CA TYR A 158 7.90 -4.97 9.26
C TYR A 158 8.37 -3.65 8.65
N ALA A 159 9.15 -3.71 7.57
CA ALA A 159 9.67 -2.52 6.91
C ALA A 159 8.57 -1.62 6.36
N GLU A 160 7.56 -2.18 5.71
CA GLU A 160 6.43 -1.43 5.17
C GLU A 160 5.57 -0.80 6.27
N THR A 161 5.33 -1.52 7.36
CA THR A 161 4.56 -1.01 8.50
C THR A 161 5.31 0.12 9.19
N MET A 162 6.60 -0.04 9.42
CA MET A 162 7.47 0.99 9.98
C MET A 162 7.46 2.24 9.11
N TRP A 163 7.66 2.09 7.80
CA TRP A 163 7.64 3.19 6.85
C TRP A 163 6.29 3.92 6.83
N TYR A 164 5.18 3.18 6.85
CA TYR A 164 3.83 3.77 6.92
C TYR A 164 3.69 4.73 8.09
N PHE A 165 4.01 4.29 9.30
CA PHE A 165 3.88 5.11 10.50
C PHE A 165 4.87 6.26 10.55
N LEU A 166 6.12 6.06 10.13
CA LEU A 166 7.13 7.12 10.09
C LEU A 166 6.70 8.23 9.12
N ARG A 167 6.22 7.86 7.94
CA ARG A 167 5.73 8.82 6.96
C ARG A 167 4.52 9.59 7.48
N LYS A 168 3.55 8.93 8.11
CA LYS A 168 2.39 9.58 8.74
C LYS A 168 2.78 10.52 9.87
N ALA A 169 3.83 10.23 10.59
CA ALA A 169 4.39 11.09 11.64
C ALA A 169 5.30 12.22 11.11
N GLY A 170 5.49 12.31 9.79
CA GLY A 170 6.32 13.34 9.16
C GLY A 170 7.83 13.07 9.22
N VAL A 171 8.25 11.84 9.54
CA VAL A 171 9.66 11.44 9.53
C VAL A 171 10.06 10.99 8.13
N PRO A 172 11.02 11.65 7.46
CA PRO A 172 11.53 11.22 6.16
C PRO A 172 12.11 9.81 6.25
N SER A 173 11.61 8.90 5.43
CA SER A 173 11.99 7.50 5.45
C SER A 173 11.68 6.82 4.13
N GLY A 174 12.27 5.65 3.90
CA GLY A 174 12.04 4.82 2.73
C GLY A 174 12.27 3.35 3.04
N VAL A 175 11.78 2.47 2.18
CA VAL A 175 12.03 1.03 2.24
C VAL A 175 13.08 0.70 1.19
N ALA A 176 14.21 0.13 1.61
CA ALA A 176 15.21 -0.43 0.69
C ALA A 176 14.74 -1.81 0.23
N THR A 177 14.80 -2.05 -1.07
CA THR A 177 14.46 -3.33 -1.72
C THR A 177 15.67 -3.94 -2.39
#